data_e74c383a8a1b658fe1af78906761d364
#
_entry.id   e74c383a8a1b658fe1af78906761d364
#
_cell.length_a   1.000
_cell.length_b   1.000
_cell.length_c   1.000
_cell.angle_alpha   90.00
_cell.angle_beta   90.00
_cell.angle_gamma   90.00
#
_symmetry.space_group_name_H-M   'P 1'
#
loop_
_entity.id
_entity.type
_entity.pdbx_description
1 polymer ?
#
loop_
_entity_poly.entity_id
_entity_poly.type
_entity_poly.pdbx_seq_one_letter_code
_entity_poly.pdbx_strand_id
1 'polypeptide(L)'
;MKESYAIAHELHARAVAQGARSDVCLCCGAVIVGGLPACYELFAELGAQRYIDPAYAAPTLYGVDAHALQHPEIHGKKNNAAHLLRLHWLFSRHEMARVGEIPRWWHDWLNSGDIPLLEPPRQRGD
;
A
#
# COMPACT_ATOMS: atom_id res chain seq x y z
N MET A 1 -8.50 -0.53 7.73
CA MET A 1 -9.13 0.10 6.55
C MET A 1 -9.79 1.44 6.86
N LYS A 2 -10.69 1.52 7.84
CA LYS A 2 -11.33 2.81 8.19
C LYS A 2 -10.32 3.89 8.58
N GLU A 3 -9.30 3.53 9.32
CA GLU A 3 -8.25 4.45 9.76
C GLU A 3 -7.41 4.95 8.58
N SER A 4 -6.97 4.06 7.70
CA SER A 4 -6.21 4.44 6.49
C SER A 4 -7.00 5.35 5.57
N TYR A 5 -8.31 5.13 5.44
CA TYR A 5 -9.18 5.98 4.64
C TYR A 5 -9.33 7.38 5.23
N ALA A 6 -9.49 7.47 6.56
CA ALA A 6 -9.55 8.76 7.24
C ALA A 6 -8.23 9.54 7.09
N ILE A 7 -7.08 8.86 7.20
CA ILE A 7 -5.76 9.45 6.97
C ILE A 7 -5.65 9.95 5.53
N ALA A 8 -6.10 9.17 4.55
CA ALA A 8 -6.09 9.56 3.14
C ALA A 8 -6.87 10.85 2.89
N HIS A 9 -8.07 10.97 3.45
CA HIS A 9 -8.89 12.18 3.36
C HIS A 9 -8.22 13.40 4.00
N GLU A 10 -7.65 13.23 5.19
CA GLU A 10 -6.97 14.33 5.90
C GLU A 10 -5.74 14.82 5.13
N LEU A 11 -4.90 13.90 4.66
CA LEU A 11 -3.70 14.25 3.89
C LEU A 11 -4.07 14.95 2.58
N HIS A 12 -5.08 14.45 1.87
CA HIS A 12 -5.55 15.04 0.63
C HIS A 12 -6.09 16.46 0.85
N ALA A 13 -6.96 16.64 1.83
CA ALA A 13 -7.53 17.95 2.14
C ALA A 13 -6.46 18.97 2.53
N ARG A 14 -5.48 18.55 3.31
CA ARG A 14 -4.34 19.40 3.70
C ARG A 14 -3.50 19.80 2.49
N ALA A 15 -3.18 18.85 1.62
CA ALA A 15 -2.40 19.11 0.42
C ALA A 15 -3.12 20.06 -0.54
N VAL A 16 -4.41 19.87 -0.78
CA VAL A 16 -5.22 20.75 -1.63
C VAL A 16 -5.31 22.17 -1.03
N ALA A 17 -5.45 22.29 0.28
CA ALA A 17 -5.42 23.60 0.95
C ALA A 17 -4.07 24.32 0.78
N GLN A 18 -2.99 23.59 0.53
CA GLN A 18 -1.65 24.12 0.26
C GLN A 18 -1.37 24.29 -1.25
N GLY A 19 -2.37 24.13 -2.11
CA GLY A 19 -2.28 24.35 -3.56
C GLY A 19 -1.98 23.11 -4.40
N ALA A 20 -2.02 21.90 -3.83
CA ALA A 20 -1.91 20.67 -4.60
C ALA A 20 -3.16 20.45 -5.47
N ARG A 21 -3.00 19.76 -6.60
CA ARG A 21 -4.10 19.38 -7.47
C ARG A 21 -5.04 18.41 -6.76
N SER A 22 -6.35 18.67 -6.85
CA SER A 22 -7.38 17.81 -6.26
C SER A 22 -7.68 16.53 -7.07
N ASP A 23 -7.20 16.47 -8.31
CA ASP A 23 -7.39 15.38 -9.26
C ASP A 23 -6.14 14.50 -9.45
N VAL A 24 -5.22 14.55 -8.50
CA VAL A 24 -4.01 13.72 -8.50
C VAL A 24 -3.84 13.05 -7.14
N CYS A 25 -3.58 11.75 -7.15
CA CYS A 25 -3.19 11.04 -5.94
C CYS A 25 -1.82 11.54 -5.47
N LEU A 26 -1.78 12.19 -4.32
CA LEU A 26 -0.55 12.79 -3.80
C LEU A 26 0.54 11.76 -3.43
N CYS A 27 0.18 10.47 -3.30
CA CYS A 27 1.14 9.41 -2.98
C CYS A 27 1.72 8.76 -4.24
N CYS A 28 0.89 8.20 -5.11
CA CYS A 28 1.37 7.47 -6.30
C CYS A 28 1.43 8.32 -7.59
N GLY A 29 0.86 9.51 -7.59
CA GLY A 29 0.86 10.40 -8.75
C GLY A 29 -0.24 10.13 -9.78
N ALA A 30 -1.07 9.12 -9.58
CA ALA A 30 -2.15 8.81 -10.52
C ALA A 30 -3.13 9.98 -10.69
N VAL A 31 -3.48 10.31 -11.93
CA VAL A 31 -4.50 11.30 -12.23
C VAL A 31 -5.86 10.67 -12.04
N ILE A 32 -6.55 11.09 -10.98
CA ILE A 32 -7.85 10.57 -10.59
C ILE A 32 -8.66 11.65 -9.88
N VAL A 33 -9.89 11.89 -10.36
CA VAL A 33 -10.79 12.85 -9.75
C VAL A 33 -11.08 12.43 -8.30
N GLY A 34 -10.79 13.32 -7.34
CA GLY A 34 -10.86 13.02 -5.91
C GLY A 34 -9.52 12.61 -5.29
N GLY A 35 -8.46 12.49 -6.09
CA GLY A 35 -7.08 12.31 -5.61
C GLY A 35 -6.85 11.07 -4.77
N LEU A 36 -6.13 11.20 -3.66
CA LEU A 36 -5.75 10.09 -2.80
C LEU A 36 -6.94 9.29 -2.24
N PRO A 37 -8.04 9.90 -1.75
CA PRO A 37 -9.22 9.15 -1.33
C PRO A 37 -9.83 8.29 -2.44
N ALA A 38 -9.98 8.85 -3.64
CA ALA A 38 -10.51 8.12 -4.79
C ALA A 38 -9.58 6.98 -5.24
N CYS A 39 -8.26 7.15 -5.13
CA CYS A 39 -7.29 6.09 -5.38
C CYS A 39 -7.51 4.90 -4.41
N TYR A 40 -7.80 5.18 -3.14
CA TYR A 40 -8.13 4.16 -2.16
C TYR A 40 -9.46 3.46 -2.41
N GLU A 41 -10.48 4.21 -2.84
CA GLU A 41 -11.79 3.65 -3.20
C GLU A 41 -11.67 2.69 -4.37
N LEU A 42 -10.98 3.10 -5.43
CA LEU A 42 -10.75 2.24 -6.60
C LEU A 42 -9.99 0.97 -6.24
N PHE A 43 -9.00 1.08 -5.35
CA PHE A 43 -8.27 -0.07 -4.85
C PHE A 43 -9.18 -1.01 -4.04
N ALA A 44 -10.06 -0.47 -3.19
CA ALA A 44 -11.02 -1.26 -2.42
C ALA A 44 -12.03 -1.98 -3.32
N GLU A 45 -12.51 -1.33 -4.39
CA GLU A 45 -13.39 -1.93 -5.39
C GLU A 45 -12.69 -3.09 -6.11
N LEU A 46 -11.44 -2.91 -6.52
CA LEU A 46 -10.63 -3.98 -7.14
C LEU A 46 -10.46 -5.16 -6.16
N GLY A 47 -10.17 -4.86 -4.90
CA GLY A 47 -10.04 -5.87 -3.84
C GLY A 47 -11.33 -6.65 -3.59
N ALA A 48 -12.49 -6.02 -3.78
CA ALA A 48 -13.79 -6.66 -3.61
C ALA A 48 -14.10 -7.72 -4.70
N GLN A 49 -13.46 -7.63 -5.87
CA GLN A 49 -13.66 -8.59 -6.96
C GLN A 49 -13.33 -10.03 -6.54
N ARG A 50 -12.40 -10.23 -5.61
CA ARG A 50 -12.04 -11.57 -5.09
C ARG A 50 -13.22 -12.32 -4.45
N TYR A 51 -14.25 -11.61 -3.99
CA TYR A 51 -15.44 -12.21 -3.39
C TYR A 51 -16.47 -12.62 -4.44
N ILE A 52 -16.33 -12.11 -5.66
CA ILE A 52 -17.20 -12.42 -6.80
C ILE A 52 -16.56 -13.51 -7.65
N ASP A 53 -15.24 -13.38 -7.91
CA ASP A 53 -14.48 -14.33 -8.74
C ASP A 53 -13.18 -14.75 -8.01
N PRO A 54 -13.06 -16.05 -7.65
CA PRO A 54 -11.86 -16.56 -6.98
C PRO A 54 -10.53 -16.35 -7.75
N ALA A 55 -10.59 -16.15 -9.07
CA ALA A 55 -9.40 -15.87 -9.88
C ALA A 55 -8.70 -14.58 -9.44
N TYR A 56 -9.41 -13.64 -8.79
CA TYR A 56 -8.85 -12.41 -8.26
C TYR A 56 -8.18 -12.55 -6.88
N ALA A 57 -8.25 -13.72 -6.23
CA ALA A 57 -7.72 -13.87 -4.88
C ALA A 57 -6.20 -13.66 -4.82
N ALA A 58 -5.42 -14.34 -5.65
CA ALA A 58 -3.97 -14.21 -5.68
C ALA A 58 -3.52 -12.82 -6.20
N PRO A 59 -4.00 -12.31 -7.36
CA PRO A 59 -3.66 -10.96 -7.81
C PRO A 59 -3.98 -9.87 -6.79
N THR A 60 -5.07 -10.01 -6.03
CA THR A 60 -5.46 -9.03 -5.00
C THR A 60 -4.42 -8.93 -3.89
N LEU A 61 -3.83 -10.05 -3.44
CA LEU A 61 -2.81 -10.02 -2.39
C LEU A 61 -1.54 -9.29 -2.85
N TYR A 62 -1.12 -9.49 -4.09
CA TYR A 62 0.01 -8.74 -4.66
C TYR A 62 -0.32 -7.26 -4.85
N GLY A 63 -1.56 -6.97 -5.25
CA GLY A 63 -2.08 -5.62 -5.36
C GLY A 63 -2.06 -4.88 -4.03
N VAL A 64 -2.39 -5.55 -2.92
CA VAL A 64 -2.31 -4.97 -1.56
C VAL A 64 -0.89 -4.53 -1.24
N ASP A 65 0.10 -5.38 -1.49
CA ASP A 65 1.49 -5.07 -1.20
C ASP A 65 2.02 -3.93 -2.09
N ALA A 66 1.73 -3.99 -3.39
CA ALA A 66 2.13 -2.96 -4.34
C ALA A 66 1.48 -1.62 -4.02
N HIS A 67 0.18 -1.60 -3.76
CA HIS A 67 -0.54 -0.38 -3.41
C HIS A 67 -0.01 0.23 -2.11
N ALA A 68 0.25 -0.58 -1.07
CA ALA A 68 0.79 -0.09 0.19
C ALA A 68 2.16 0.57 0.01
N LEU A 69 3.05 -0.01 -0.82
CA LEU A 69 4.37 0.55 -1.10
C LEU A 69 4.33 1.80 -1.98
N GLN A 70 3.27 1.97 -2.79
CA GLN A 70 3.03 3.21 -3.54
C GLN A 70 2.44 4.33 -2.67
N HIS A 71 1.93 3.98 -1.48
CA HIS A 71 1.28 4.89 -0.54
C HIS A 71 1.92 4.80 0.86
N PRO A 72 3.26 4.92 0.98
CA PRO A 72 3.96 4.67 2.23
C PRO A 72 3.58 5.64 3.35
N GLU A 73 3.06 6.83 2.99
CA GLU A 73 2.65 7.86 3.95
C GLU A 73 1.39 7.48 4.74
N ILE A 74 0.59 6.55 4.20
CA ILE A 74 -0.66 6.10 4.84
C ILE A 74 -0.38 5.04 5.90
N HIS A 75 0.64 4.22 5.67
CA HIS A 75 0.96 3.08 6.52
C HIS A 75 2.18 3.37 7.39
N GLY A 76 2.21 2.82 8.60
CA GLY A 76 3.38 2.90 9.46
C GLY A 76 4.56 2.10 8.88
N LYS A 77 5.78 2.48 9.27
CA LYS A 77 7.02 1.84 8.77
C LYS A 77 7.05 0.32 8.92
N LYS A 78 6.45 -0.21 9.99
CA LYS A 78 6.35 -1.65 10.22
C LYS A 78 5.48 -2.35 9.18
N ASN A 79 4.33 -1.77 8.84
CA ASN A 79 3.44 -2.29 7.81
C ASN A 79 4.11 -2.23 6.43
N ASN A 80 4.74 -1.12 6.10
CA ASN A 80 5.47 -0.96 4.83
C ASN A 80 6.58 -2.01 4.70
N ALA A 81 7.34 -2.26 5.78
CA ALA A 81 8.37 -3.29 5.80
C ALA A 81 7.78 -4.70 5.62
N ALA A 82 6.65 -5.01 6.23
CA ALA A 82 5.97 -6.29 6.06
C ALA A 82 5.49 -6.51 4.60
N HIS A 83 4.93 -5.48 3.96
CA HIS A 83 4.54 -5.54 2.54
C HIS A 83 5.77 -5.76 1.63
N LEU A 84 6.86 -5.05 1.89
CA LEU A 84 8.10 -5.22 1.13
C LEU A 84 8.67 -6.64 1.28
N LEU A 85 8.69 -7.19 2.48
CA LEU A 85 9.16 -8.55 2.73
C LEU A 85 8.32 -9.59 1.98
N ARG A 86 6.99 -9.44 1.95
CA ARG A 86 6.11 -10.35 1.20
C ARG A 86 6.38 -10.31 -0.31
N LEU A 87 6.53 -9.13 -0.89
CA LEU A 87 6.90 -8.99 -2.30
C LEU A 87 8.28 -9.58 -2.58
N HIS A 88 9.26 -9.31 -1.73
CA HIS A 88 10.58 -9.89 -1.85
C HIS A 88 10.54 -11.43 -1.83
N TRP A 89 9.77 -12.01 -0.91
CA TRP A 89 9.58 -13.47 -0.85
C TRP A 89 8.98 -14.02 -2.13
N LEU A 90 7.91 -13.37 -2.63
CA LEU A 90 7.26 -13.74 -3.87
C LEU A 90 8.23 -13.73 -5.05
N PHE A 91 8.95 -12.65 -5.26
CA PHE A 91 9.88 -12.50 -6.38
C PHE A 91 11.10 -13.40 -6.27
N SER A 92 11.57 -13.69 -5.05
CA SER A 92 12.71 -14.56 -4.82
C SER A 92 12.38 -16.04 -5.01
N ARG A 93 11.16 -16.45 -4.67
CA ARG A 93 10.74 -17.86 -4.65
C ARG A 93 9.71 -18.22 -5.70
N HIS A 94 9.19 -17.23 -6.42
CA HIS A 94 8.11 -17.37 -7.41
C HIS A 94 6.84 -18.00 -6.83
N GLU A 95 6.62 -17.84 -5.52
CA GLU A 95 5.47 -18.36 -4.80
C GLU A 95 5.04 -17.42 -3.69
N MET A 96 3.77 -17.52 -3.30
CA MET A 96 3.27 -16.73 -2.17
C MET A 96 3.81 -17.25 -0.84
N ALA A 97 4.18 -16.33 0.05
CA ALA A 97 4.49 -16.66 1.41
C ALA A 97 3.25 -17.21 2.13
N ARG A 98 3.35 -18.43 2.65
CA ARG A 98 2.37 -19.00 3.56
C ARG A 98 2.75 -18.66 4.99
N VAL A 99 1.76 -18.52 5.87
CA VAL A 99 1.99 -18.11 7.27
C VAL A 99 3.03 -19.00 7.99
N GLY A 100 3.03 -20.31 7.72
CA GLY A 100 4.02 -21.24 8.32
C GLY A 100 5.42 -21.19 7.71
N GLU A 101 5.62 -20.49 6.60
CA GLU A 101 6.89 -20.40 5.88
C GLU A 101 7.64 -19.09 6.16
N ILE A 102 6.98 -18.13 6.81
CA ILE A 102 7.59 -16.84 7.16
C ILE A 102 8.66 -17.08 8.24
N PRO A 103 9.93 -16.75 7.96
CA PRO A 103 11.00 -16.94 8.93
C PRO A 103 10.74 -16.17 10.23
N ARG A 104 11.01 -16.80 11.37
CA ARG A 104 10.81 -16.18 12.69
C ARG A 104 11.56 -14.86 12.84
N TRP A 105 12.74 -14.74 12.24
CA TRP A 105 13.53 -13.51 12.29
C TRP A 105 12.83 -12.31 11.67
N TRP A 106 11.85 -12.49 10.75
CA TRP A 106 11.03 -11.39 10.24
C TRP A 106 10.18 -10.78 11.34
N HIS A 107 9.55 -11.62 12.15
CA HIS A 107 8.76 -11.16 13.28
C HIS A 107 9.64 -10.42 14.30
N ASP A 108 10.81 -10.98 14.60
CA ASP A 108 11.77 -10.38 15.52
C ASP A 108 12.25 -9.03 14.99
N TRP A 109 12.60 -8.96 13.72
CA TRP A 109 13.01 -7.70 13.07
C TRP A 109 11.87 -6.67 13.03
N LEU A 110 10.66 -7.05 12.61
CA LEU A 110 9.51 -6.16 12.58
C LEU A 110 9.13 -5.61 13.97
N ASN A 111 9.47 -6.32 15.02
CA ASN A 111 9.22 -5.93 16.41
C ASN A 111 10.42 -5.24 17.10
N SER A 112 11.60 -5.20 16.48
CA SER A 112 12.82 -4.63 17.06
C SER A 112 12.81 -3.11 17.17
N GLY A 113 12.00 -2.41 16.38
CA GLY A 113 12.03 -0.96 16.25
C GLY A 113 13.09 -0.42 15.28
N ASP A 114 14.05 -1.23 14.84
CA ASP A 114 15.14 -0.85 13.92
C ASP A 114 14.74 -0.95 12.44
N ILE A 115 13.48 -0.68 12.14
CA ILE A 115 12.97 -0.71 10.78
C ILE A 115 13.26 0.64 10.11
N PRO A 116 13.95 0.67 8.96
CA PRO A 116 14.17 1.90 8.23
C PRO A 116 12.84 2.49 7.74
N LEU A 117 12.75 3.81 7.74
CA LEU A 117 11.65 4.49 7.09
C LEU A 117 11.79 4.31 5.58
N LEU A 118 10.75 3.78 4.93
CA LEU A 118 10.69 3.77 3.48
C LEU A 118 10.42 5.19 3.00
N GLU A 119 11.35 5.75 2.26
CA GLU A 119 11.14 7.04 1.61
C GLU A 119 10.19 6.87 0.43
N PRO A 120 9.29 7.84 0.20
CA PRO A 120 8.49 7.85 -1.01
C PRO A 120 9.37 7.85 -2.26
N PRO A 121 8.95 7.22 -3.35
CA PRO A 121 9.71 7.26 -4.59
C PRO A 121 9.91 8.72 -5.03
N ARG A 122 11.10 9.06 -5.49
CA ARG A 122 11.44 10.41 -5.96
C ARG A 122 10.61 10.84 -7.16
N GLN A 123 10.29 9.89 -8.02
CA GLN A 123 9.43 10.08 -9.18
C GLN A 123 8.20 9.20 -9.01
N ARG A 124 7.05 9.83 -8.90
CA ARG A 124 5.76 9.17 -8.82
C ARG A 124 5.19 9.05 -10.21
N GLY A 125 4.30 8.06 -10.42
CA GLY A 125 3.72 7.81 -11.73
C GLY A 125 3.03 9.04 -12.35
N ASP A 126 3.00 9.06 -13.64
CA ASP A 126 2.32 10.07 -14.45
C ASP A 126 0.80 9.88 -14.43
#